data_61a6bd5cb8f2c6d7f92e10c228f893da
#
_entry.id   61a6bd5cb8f2c6d7f92e10c228f893da
#
_cell.length_a   1.000
_cell.length_b   1.000
_cell.length_c   1.000
_cell.angle_alpha   90.00
_cell.angle_beta   90.00
_cell.angle_gamma   90.00
#
_symmetry.space_group_name_H-M   'P 1'
#
loop_
_entity.id
_entity.type
_entity.pdbx_description
1 polymer ?
#
loop_
_entity_poly.entity_id
_entity_poly.type
_entity_poly.pdbx_seq_one_letter_code
_entity_poly.pdbx_strand_id
1 'polypeptide(L)'
;MKTKIYTEDQLSFFPLYLTTVGVEYKQYHLKRPDGYMRHQIFLVNSGNGFLKIGGESFEISANDLFYIASDVPHEYYGEDESFKTTYISFFGSGFESIKRYYGLGDFGVYKNKSIGAFKMSAEKLYDIVDKVHELSTLCSLTFSIVISYFDEACKKEYSSMEKVRNYLEENYSKPITLDDVLTVYGHSKTKLCRDFKEKYNMTVFEMLTGIRLRHAHNMININPNIALKNVATYCGFTDVSYFCKMYKRFFGYSPKSHG
;
A
#
# COMPACT_ATOMS: atom_id res chain seq x y z
N MET A 1 19.75 0.44 -18.95
CA MET A 1 19.34 1.72 -18.33
C MET A 1 18.80 2.65 -19.39
N LYS A 2 17.67 3.29 -19.14
CA LYS A 2 17.07 4.30 -20.03
C LYS A 2 16.73 5.54 -19.20
N THR A 3 16.87 6.73 -19.80
CA THR A 3 16.75 8.03 -19.11
C THR A 3 15.77 8.93 -19.83
N LYS A 4 14.95 9.66 -19.09
CA LYS A 4 14.09 10.75 -19.59
C LYS A 4 14.59 12.10 -19.06
N ILE A 5 14.53 13.11 -19.91
CA ILE A 5 14.90 14.50 -19.59
C ILE A 5 13.65 15.36 -19.81
N TYR A 6 13.42 16.32 -18.94
CA TYR A 6 12.28 17.22 -18.96
C TYR A 6 12.75 18.67 -18.98
N THR A 7 11.97 19.54 -19.63
CA THR A 7 12.15 21.01 -19.56
C THR A 7 11.61 21.54 -18.23
N GLU A 8 12.07 22.70 -17.80
CA GLU A 8 11.60 23.34 -16.55
C GLU A 8 10.07 23.54 -16.56
N ASP A 9 9.49 23.97 -17.68
CA ASP A 9 8.05 24.17 -17.81
C ASP A 9 7.25 22.88 -17.58
N GLN A 10 7.79 21.71 -17.94
CA GLN A 10 7.12 20.42 -17.75
C GLN A 10 7.08 19.99 -16.29
N LEU A 11 8.01 20.48 -15.45
CA LEU A 11 8.18 20.02 -14.07
C LEU A 11 7.13 20.57 -13.09
N SER A 12 6.27 21.50 -13.52
CA SER A 12 5.22 22.09 -12.69
C SER A 12 3.88 21.36 -12.76
N PHE A 13 3.67 20.45 -13.72
CA PHE A 13 2.33 19.91 -14.03
C PHE A 13 1.95 18.67 -13.24
N PHE A 14 2.91 17.84 -12.86
CA PHE A 14 2.63 16.54 -12.27
C PHE A 14 3.39 16.30 -10.97
N PRO A 15 2.84 15.46 -10.05
CA PRO A 15 3.43 15.23 -8.75
C PRO A 15 4.69 14.36 -8.76
N LEU A 16 4.87 13.49 -9.77
CA LEU A 16 6.03 12.60 -9.90
C LEU A 16 6.49 12.47 -11.35
N TYR A 17 7.80 12.43 -11.55
CA TYR A 17 8.46 12.31 -12.85
C TYR A 17 9.51 11.19 -12.82
N LEU A 18 9.44 10.29 -13.81
CA LEU A 18 10.48 9.31 -14.06
C LEU A 18 11.73 10.00 -14.58
N THR A 19 12.90 9.68 -14.04
CA THR A 19 14.18 10.12 -14.66
C THR A 19 14.95 8.97 -15.28
N THR A 20 15.00 7.84 -14.60
CA THR A 20 15.78 6.68 -15.06
C THR A 20 15.08 5.38 -14.69
N VAL A 21 15.10 4.42 -15.59
CA VAL A 21 14.73 3.03 -15.33
C VAL A 21 15.85 2.11 -15.77
N GLY A 22 16.22 1.16 -14.91
CA GLY A 22 17.18 0.09 -15.19
C GLY A 22 16.58 -1.26 -14.81
N VAL A 23 16.73 -2.25 -15.69
CA VAL A 23 16.25 -3.63 -15.47
C VAL A 23 17.43 -4.56 -15.59
N GLU A 24 17.58 -5.49 -14.63
CA GLU A 24 18.70 -6.43 -14.53
C GLU A 24 20.05 -5.73 -14.75
N TYR A 25 20.16 -4.52 -14.25
CA TYR A 25 21.31 -3.65 -14.48
C TYR A 25 22.44 -4.06 -13.54
N LYS A 26 23.63 -4.36 -14.10
CA LYS A 26 24.86 -4.62 -13.34
C LYS A 26 25.25 -3.34 -12.61
N GLN A 27 25.25 -3.38 -11.31
CA GLN A 27 25.66 -2.23 -10.49
C GLN A 27 27.17 -2.19 -10.34
N TYR A 28 27.74 -1.04 -10.68
CA TYR A 28 29.12 -0.74 -10.36
C TYR A 28 29.23 -0.13 -8.95
N HIS A 29 30.43 -0.14 -8.40
CA HIS A 29 30.67 0.58 -7.16
C HIS A 29 30.35 2.07 -7.35
N LEU A 30 29.39 2.56 -6.59
CA LEU A 30 28.91 3.92 -6.69
C LEU A 30 28.94 4.58 -5.30
N LYS A 31 29.64 5.72 -5.23
CA LYS A 31 29.75 6.54 -4.03
C LYS A 31 29.26 7.96 -4.32
N ARG A 32 28.34 8.46 -3.52
CA ARG A 32 27.74 9.79 -3.64
C ARG A 32 27.79 10.52 -2.30
N PRO A 33 28.90 11.18 -1.99
CA PRO A 33 29.09 11.85 -0.70
C PRO A 33 28.12 13.01 -0.49
N ASP A 34 27.66 13.64 -1.57
CA ASP A 34 26.71 14.76 -1.53
C ASP A 34 25.24 14.31 -1.86
N GLY A 35 25.01 12.98 -1.91
CA GLY A 35 23.73 12.44 -2.30
C GLY A 35 23.48 12.46 -3.81
N TYR A 36 22.23 12.31 -4.19
CA TYR A 36 21.73 12.38 -5.57
C TYR A 36 20.39 13.09 -5.60
N MET A 37 20.24 14.08 -6.46
CA MET A 37 19.06 14.95 -6.54
C MET A 37 17.76 14.23 -6.99
N ARG A 38 17.72 12.90 -6.94
CA ARG A 38 16.55 12.08 -7.31
C ARG A 38 16.31 11.03 -6.24
N HIS A 39 15.06 10.73 -5.99
CA HIS A 39 14.67 9.56 -5.23
C HIS A 39 14.95 8.30 -6.03
N GLN A 40 15.35 7.24 -5.36
CA GLN A 40 15.69 5.97 -5.99
C GLN A 40 15.08 4.81 -5.24
N ILE A 41 14.46 3.90 -5.98
CA ILE A 41 13.93 2.62 -5.47
C ILE A 41 14.59 1.47 -6.23
N PHE A 42 14.99 0.44 -5.50
CA PHE A 42 15.77 -0.67 -6.01
C PHE A 42 15.17 -2.02 -5.58
N LEU A 43 15.27 -2.98 -6.48
CA LEU A 43 15.15 -4.40 -6.23
C LEU A 43 16.49 -5.06 -6.53
N VAL A 44 17.01 -5.86 -5.62
CA VAL A 44 18.15 -6.73 -5.90
C VAL A 44 17.66 -7.98 -6.62
N ASN A 45 18.05 -8.12 -7.88
CA ASN A 45 17.65 -9.27 -8.72
C ASN A 45 18.51 -10.50 -8.44
N SER A 46 19.82 -10.29 -8.28
CA SER A 46 20.80 -11.37 -8.07
C SER A 46 22.07 -10.84 -7.40
N GLY A 47 22.87 -11.75 -6.85
CA GLY A 47 24.11 -11.45 -6.17
C GLY A 47 23.93 -10.87 -4.79
N ASN A 48 25.05 -10.55 -4.14
CA ASN A 48 25.13 -9.90 -2.85
C ASN A 48 25.87 -8.58 -2.97
N GLY A 49 25.59 -7.65 -2.07
CA GLY A 49 26.24 -6.36 -2.05
C GLY A 49 26.02 -5.63 -0.73
N PHE A 50 26.47 -4.40 -0.69
CA PHE A 50 26.39 -3.53 0.47
C PHE A 50 25.78 -2.19 0.10
N LEU A 51 24.97 -1.66 1.01
CA LEU A 51 24.50 -0.28 1.03
C LEU A 51 25.01 0.39 2.30
N LYS A 52 25.82 1.45 2.14
CA LYS A 52 26.29 2.31 3.24
C LYS A 52 25.53 3.63 3.19
N ILE A 53 24.77 3.93 4.24
CA ILE A 53 23.88 5.09 4.31
C ILE A 53 23.55 5.41 5.77
N GLY A 54 23.41 6.69 6.11
CA GLY A 54 23.07 7.11 7.47
C GLY A 54 24.09 6.69 8.54
N GLY A 55 25.34 6.42 8.16
CA GLY A 55 26.39 5.93 9.08
C GLY A 55 26.35 4.42 9.33
N GLU A 56 25.41 3.71 8.71
CA GLU A 56 25.24 2.25 8.82
C GLU A 56 25.65 1.53 7.53
N SER A 57 25.93 0.22 7.64
CA SER A 57 26.21 -0.64 6.50
C SER A 57 25.24 -1.81 6.50
N PHE A 58 24.48 -1.95 5.43
CA PHE A 58 23.49 -3.01 5.22
C PHE A 58 23.99 -3.99 4.18
N GLU A 59 24.04 -5.27 4.50
CA GLU A 59 24.15 -6.33 3.50
C GLU A 59 22.84 -6.40 2.73
N ILE A 60 22.90 -6.46 1.41
CA ILE A 60 21.74 -6.57 0.51
C ILE A 60 21.92 -7.74 -0.45
N SER A 61 20.87 -8.52 -0.66
CA SER A 61 20.88 -9.76 -1.43
C SER A 61 19.63 -9.91 -2.29
N ALA A 62 19.58 -10.94 -3.12
CA ALA A 62 18.43 -11.18 -3.98
C ALA A 62 17.09 -11.16 -3.23
N ASN A 63 16.08 -10.51 -3.81
CA ASN A 63 14.76 -10.22 -3.27
C ASN A 63 14.71 -9.16 -2.16
N ASP A 64 15.82 -8.49 -1.86
CA ASP A 64 15.77 -7.31 -1.01
C ASP A 64 15.35 -6.08 -1.82
N LEU A 65 14.56 -5.22 -1.18
CA LEU A 65 14.22 -3.89 -1.67
C LEU A 65 14.96 -2.84 -0.85
N PHE A 66 15.42 -1.77 -1.49
CA PHE A 66 15.90 -0.61 -0.77
C PHE A 66 15.53 0.68 -1.50
N TYR A 67 15.32 1.74 -0.73
CA TYR A 67 15.06 3.05 -1.30
C TYR A 67 15.98 4.11 -0.66
N ILE A 68 16.28 5.15 -1.44
CA ILE A 68 17.10 6.28 -1.03
C ILE A 68 16.38 7.55 -1.47
N ALA A 69 16.08 8.45 -0.53
CA ALA A 69 15.54 9.77 -0.84
C ALA A 69 16.57 10.65 -1.57
N SER A 70 16.10 11.73 -2.19
CA SER A 70 16.99 12.72 -2.81
C SER A 70 17.97 13.30 -1.77
N ASP A 71 19.13 13.66 -2.24
CA ASP A 71 20.18 14.41 -1.52
C ASP A 71 20.74 13.69 -0.28
N VAL A 72 20.44 12.39 -0.12
CA VAL A 72 20.97 11.56 0.95
C VAL A 72 22.33 10.97 0.55
N PRO A 73 23.43 11.24 1.30
CA PRO A 73 24.74 10.65 1.06
C PRO A 73 24.71 9.13 1.17
N HIS A 74 25.25 8.45 0.18
CA HIS A 74 25.23 6.98 0.15
C HIS A 74 26.34 6.37 -0.70
N GLU A 75 26.62 5.11 -0.44
CA GLU A 75 27.53 4.27 -1.22
C GLU A 75 26.91 2.88 -1.35
N TYR A 76 26.91 2.30 -2.54
CA TYR A 76 26.51 0.91 -2.74
C TYR A 76 27.41 0.20 -3.78
N TYR A 77 27.60 -1.10 -3.59
CA TYR A 77 28.41 -1.93 -4.46
C TYR A 77 28.05 -3.42 -4.32
N GLY A 78 28.32 -4.20 -5.35
CA GLY A 78 28.23 -5.64 -5.29
C GLY A 78 29.53 -6.27 -4.78
N GLU A 79 29.45 -7.44 -4.18
CA GLU A 79 30.63 -8.24 -3.83
C GLU A 79 31.35 -8.74 -5.09
N ASP A 80 30.58 -9.03 -6.15
CA ASP A 80 31.08 -9.51 -7.42
C ASP A 80 30.23 -9.02 -8.60
N GLU A 81 30.51 -9.54 -9.78
CA GLU A 81 29.81 -9.20 -11.02
C GLU A 81 28.38 -9.73 -11.12
N SER A 82 27.96 -10.62 -10.24
CA SER A 82 26.60 -11.17 -10.19
C SER A 82 25.56 -10.19 -9.65
N PHE A 83 26.01 -9.11 -8.98
CA PHE A 83 25.14 -8.13 -8.37
C PHE A 83 24.41 -7.28 -9.41
N LYS A 84 23.11 -7.56 -9.56
CA LYS A 84 22.24 -6.85 -10.48
C LYS A 84 21.00 -6.32 -9.77
N THR A 85 20.53 -5.16 -10.21
CA THR A 85 19.32 -4.54 -9.68
C THR A 85 18.35 -4.12 -10.78
N THR A 86 17.07 -4.12 -10.46
CA THR A 86 16.06 -3.37 -11.17
C THR A 86 15.75 -2.12 -10.36
N TYR A 87 15.80 -0.93 -10.98
CA TYR A 87 15.64 0.31 -10.26
C TYR A 87 14.91 1.38 -11.06
N ILE A 88 14.31 2.30 -10.33
CA ILE A 88 13.70 3.51 -10.88
C ILE A 88 14.22 4.71 -10.09
N SER A 89 14.65 5.76 -10.82
CA SER A 89 14.92 7.06 -10.25
C SER A 89 13.81 8.02 -10.67
N PHE A 90 13.35 8.83 -9.74
CA PHE A 90 12.25 9.75 -9.96
C PHE A 90 12.40 11.00 -9.06
N PHE A 91 11.59 12.03 -9.33
CA PHE A 91 11.49 13.20 -8.47
C PHE A 91 10.08 13.80 -8.56
N GLY A 92 9.79 14.77 -7.71
CA GLY A 92 8.55 15.53 -7.71
C GLY A 92 7.97 15.73 -6.32
N SER A 93 7.18 16.79 -6.16
CA SER A 93 6.61 17.20 -4.87
C SER A 93 5.64 16.19 -4.24
N GLY A 94 5.07 15.31 -5.06
CA GLY A 94 4.13 14.28 -4.59
C GLY A 94 4.77 13.21 -3.72
N PHE A 95 6.09 13.05 -3.77
CA PHE A 95 6.75 12.01 -2.98
C PHE A 95 6.69 12.27 -1.47
N GLU A 96 6.67 13.51 -1.03
CA GLU A 96 6.51 13.84 0.39
C GLU A 96 5.18 13.33 0.97
N SER A 97 4.12 13.33 0.17
CA SER A 97 2.83 12.75 0.59
C SER A 97 2.91 11.22 0.70
N ILE A 98 3.64 10.58 -0.20
CA ILE A 98 3.91 9.14 -0.17
C ILE A 98 4.76 8.79 1.05
N LYS A 99 5.87 9.52 1.31
CA LYS A 99 6.70 9.35 2.51
C LYS A 99 5.85 9.39 3.79
N ARG A 100 4.98 10.39 3.89
CA ARG A 100 4.11 10.54 5.07
C ARG A 100 3.11 9.40 5.21
N TYR A 101 2.50 8.96 4.12
CA TYR A 101 1.51 7.87 4.12
C TYR A 101 2.12 6.54 4.58
N TYR A 102 3.31 6.18 4.08
CA TYR A 102 4.00 4.94 4.45
C TYR A 102 4.89 5.08 5.70
N GLY A 103 5.06 6.27 6.26
CA GLY A 103 5.93 6.53 7.41
C GLY A 103 7.42 6.31 7.08
N LEU A 104 7.85 6.73 5.88
CA LEU A 104 9.21 6.52 5.41
C LEU A 104 10.19 7.55 6.02
N GLY A 105 11.38 7.08 6.38
CA GLY A 105 12.55 7.93 6.65
C GLY A 105 13.21 8.42 5.34
N ASP A 106 14.48 8.80 5.42
CA ASP A 106 15.24 9.23 4.23
C ASP A 106 15.81 8.06 3.42
N PHE A 107 15.81 6.87 3.99
CA PHE A 107 16.14 5.61 3.32
C PHE A 107 15.41 4.44 4.00
N GLY A 108 15.39 3.29 3.33
CA GLY A 108 14.86 2.06 3.90
C GLY A 108 15.44 0.83 3.22
N VAL A 109 15.65 -0.24 3.99
CA VAL A 109 16.06 -1.56 3.50
C VAL A 109 15.02 -2.58 3.97
N TYR A 110 14.48 -3.33 3.03
CA TYR A 110 13.38 -4.26 3.27
C TYR A 110 13.78 -5.65 2.79
N LYS A 111 13.89 -6.59 3.71
CA LYS A 111 14.42 -7.92 3.47
C LYS A 111 13.39 -8.90 2.93
N ASN A 112 13.78 -9.76 2.00
CA ASN A 112 13.00 -10.92 1.52
C ASN A 112 11.55 -10.58 1.15
N LYS A 113 11.34 -9.56 0.32
CA LYS A 113 10.00 -9.11 -0.07
C LYS A 113 9.45 -9.87 -1.28
N SER A 114 8.12 -9.92 -1.37
CA SER A 114 7.45 -10.36 -2.59
C SER A 114 7.53 -9.23 -3.62
N ILE A 115 8.21 -9.49 -4.73
CA ILE A 115 8.68 -8.47 -5.68
C ILE A 115 7.98 -8.50 -7.03
N GLY A 116 6.99 -9.38 -7.20
CA GLY A 116 6.42 -9.69 -8.51
C GLY A 116 5.80 -8.48 -9.21
N ALA A 117 5.00 -7.70 -8.50
CA ALA A 117 4.29 -6.57 -9.09
C ALA A 117 5.24 -5.42 -9.48
N PHE A 118 6.19 -5.06 -8.61
CA PHE A 118 7.19 -4.03 -8.93
C PHE A 118 8.07 -4.45 -10.10
N LYS A 119 8.61 -5.68 -10.08
CA LYS A 119 9.48 -6.19 -11.14
C LYS A 119 8.77 -6.13 -12.50
N MET A 120 7.59 -6.71 -12.62
CA MET A 120 6.80 -6.71 -13.85
C MET A 120 6.50 -5.30 -14.36
N SER A 121 6.18 -4.38 -13.45
CA SER A 121 5.85 -3.00 -13.81
C SER A 121 7.07 -2.22 -14.29
N ALA A 122 8.24 -2.43 -13.66
CA ALA A 122 9.50 -1.83 -14.08
C ALA A 122 9.97 -2.37 -15.43
N GLU A 123 9.83 -3.67 -15.69
CA GLU A 123 10.11 -4.29 -16.99
C GLU A 123 9.23 -3.71 -18.11
N LYS A 124 7.91 -3.65 -17.87
CA LYS A 124 6.99 -3.02 -18.84
C LYS A 124 7.34 -1.56 -19.11
N LEU A 125 7.62 -0.79 -18.06
CA LEU A 125 8.04 0.60 -18.21
C LEU A 125 9.33 0.71 -19.02
N TYR A 126 10.31 -0.15 -18.76
CA TYR A 126 11.57 -0.19 -19.50
C TYR A 126 11.36 -0.43 -20.99
N ASP A 127 10.43 -1.31 -21.38
CA ASP A 127 10.13 -1.65 -22.78
C ASP A 127 9.44 -0.50 -23.54
N ILE A 128 8.64 0.28 -22.84
CA ILE A 128 7.82 1.33 -23.48
C ILE A 128 8.35 2.75 -23.29
N VAL A 129 9.26 3.01 -22.36
CA VAL A 129 9.66 4.36 -21.94
C VAL A 129 10.14 5.25 -23.10
N ASP A 130 10.83 4.70 -24.09
CA ASP A 130 11.30 5.45 -25.25
C ASP A 130 10.17 5.77 -26.26
N LYS A 131 9.10 4.99 -26.22
CA LYS A 131 7.95 5.09 -27.14
C LYS A 131 6.84 5.99 -26.59
N VAL A 132 6.80 6.20 -25.28
CA VAL A 132 5.80 7.06 -24.64
C VAL A 132 6.25 8.50 -24.70
N HIS A 133 5.53 9.33 -25.46
CA HIS A 133 5.80 10.76 -25.62
C HIS A 133 4.94 11.62 -24.70
N GLU A 134 3.80 11.11 -24.25
CA GLU A 134 2.87 11.83 -23.38
C GLU A 134 3.39 11.84 -21.94
N LEU A 135 3.65 13.04 -21.43
CA LEU A 135 4.14 13.27 -20.09
C LEU A 135 3.17 12.72 -19.02
N SER A 136 1.86 12.93 -19.20
CA SER A 136 0.81 12.44 -18.30
C SER A 136 0.86 10.92 -18.12
N THR A 137 1.07 10.18 -19.21
CA THR A 137 1.18 8.73 -19.20
C THR A 137 2.41 8.28 -18.41
N LEU A 138 3.58 8.89 -18.65
CA LEU A 138 4.81 8.55 -17.91
C LEU A 138 4.67 8.86 -16.43
N CYS A 139 4.09 10.01 -16.07
CA CYS A 139 3.89 10.40 -14.67
C CYS A 139 2.90 9.47 -13.97
N SER A 140 1.81 9.08 -14.63
CA SER A 140 0.84 8.12 -14.07
C SER A 140 1.45 6.74 -13.85
N LEU A 141 2.24 6.24 -14.80
CA LEU A 141 2.96 4.97 -14.66
C LEU A 141 3.99 5.05 -13.52
N THR A 142 4.76 6.14 -13.45
CA THR A 142 5.75 6.34 -12.38
C THR A 142 5.07 6.34 -11.01
N PHE A 143 3.97 7.07 -10.86
CA PHE A 143 3.21 7.13 -9.61
C PHE A 143 2.70 5.74 -9.22
N SER A 144 2.08 5.02 -10.16
CA SER A 144 1.57 3.66 -9.92
C SER A 144 2.67 2.69 -9.48
N ILE A 145 3.85 2.75 -10.12
CA ILE A 145 4.98 1.88 -9.79
C ILE A 145 5.56 2.22 -8.42
N VAL A 146 5.71 3.50 -8.10
CA VAL A 146 6.22 3.95 -6.79
C VAL A 146 5.29 3.51 -5.66
N ILE A 147 3.97 3.66 -5.83
CA ILE A 147 2.97 3.17 -4.87
C ILE A 147 3.08 1.64 -4.72
N SER A 148 3.07 0.90 -5.83
CA SER A 148 3.19 -0.56 -5.80
C SER A 148 4.47 -1.04 -5.11
N TYR A 149 5.60 -0.34 -5.33
CA TYR A 149 6.85 -0.63 -4.64
C TYR A 149 6.72 -0.51 -3.12
N PHE A 150 6.16 0.59 -2.63
CA PHE A 150 6.03 0.80 -1.18
C PHE A 150 4.92 -0.04 -0.56
N ASP A 151 3.88 -0.40 -1.31
CA ASP A 151 2.90 -1.41 -0.87
C ASP A 151 3.58 -2.77 -0.62
N GLU A 152 4.50 -3.18 -1.48
CA GLU A 152 5.28 -4.41 -1.28
C GLU A 152 6.33 -4.26 -0.17
N ALA A 153 7.10 -3.16 -0.18
CA ALA A 153 8.18 -2.90 0.77
C ALA A 153 7.66 -2.73 2.21
N CYS A 154 6.62 -1.91 2.38
CA CYS A 154 6.04 -1.56 3.67
C CYS A 154 4.85 -2.45 4.05
N LYS A 155 4.61 -3.53 3.30
CA LYS A 155 3.52 -4.46 3.59
C LYS A 155 3.60 -4.90 5.05
N LYS A 156 2.77 -4.26 5.88
CA LYS A 156 2.60 -4.70 7.25
C LYS A 156 2.02 -6.10 7.18
N GLU A 157 2.68 -7.06 7.82
CA GLU A 157 1.98 -8.28 8.17
C GLU A 157 0.85 -7.85 9.12
N TYR A 158 -0.36 -7.80 8.56
CA TYR A 158 -1.53 -7.54 9.39
C TYR A 158 -1.53 -8.53 10.55
N SER A 159 -1.58 -8.02 11.77
CA SER A 159 -1.81 -8.88 12.93
C SER A 159 -3.08 -9.70 12.67
N SER A 160 -3.19 -10.87 13.29
CA SER A 160 -4.39 -11.72 13.15
C SER A 160 -5.69 -10.95 13.41
N MET A 161 -5.65 -9.94 14.29
CA MET A 161 -6.79 -9.07 14.58
C MET A 161 -7.12 -8.11 13.44
N GLU A 162 -6.12 -7.58 12.76
CA GLU A 162 -6.32 -6.71 11.58
C GLU A 162 -6.82 -7.51 10.38
N LYS A 163 -6.34 -8.74 10.21
CA LYS A 163 -6.88 -9.68 9.20
C LYS A 163 -8.37 -9.93 9.44
N VAL A 164 -8.77 -10.16 10.69
CA VAL A 164 -10.19 -10.31 11.05
C VAL A 164 -10.99 -9.05 10.73
N ARG A 165 -10.50 -7.88 11.14
CA ARG A 165 -11.19 -6.62 10.85
C ARG A 165 -11.37 -6.38 9.35
N ASN A 166 -10.32 -6.57 8.56
CA ASN A 166 -10.38 -6.41 7.11
C ASN A 166 -11.33 -7.42 6.47
N TYR A 167 -11.33 -8.68 6.92
CA TYR A 167 -12.28 -9.68 6.48
C TYR A 167 -13.74 -9.26 6.73
N LEU A 168 -14.04 -8.68 7.90
CA LEU A 168 -15.38 -8.18 8.22
C LEU A 168 -15.77 -7.00 7.30
N GLU A 169 -14.85 -6.06 7.03
CA GLU A 169 -15.08 -4.92 6.13
C GLU A 169 -15.33 -5.37 4.68
N GLU A 170 -14.58 -6.35 4.19
CA GLU A 170 -14.70 -6.86 2.81
C GLU A 170 -15.93 -7.74 2.58
N ASN A 171 -16.44 -8.40 3.64
CA ASN A 171 -17.50 -9.38 3.53
C ASN A 171 -18.78 -9.02 4.31
N TYR A 172 -18.90 -7.79 4.82
CA TYR A 172 -19.99 -7.38 5.73
C TYR A 172 -21.40 -7.69 5.20
N SER A 173 -21.62 -7.64 3.90
CA SER A 173 -22.92 -7.88 3.26
C SER A 173 -23.33 -9.36 3.21
N LYS A 174 -22.37 -10.27 3.42
CA LYS A 174 -22.58 -11.72 3.39
C LYS A 174 -22.94 -12.26 4.79
N PRO A 175 -23.55 -13.44 4.87
CA PRO A 175 -23.64 -14.18 6.12
C PRO A 175 -22.21 -14.55 6.60
N ILE A 176 -21.81 -14.05 7.74
CA ILE A 176 -20.52 -14.37 8.38
C ILE A 176 -20.80 -15.17 9.63
N THR A 177 -20.17 -16.33 9.72
CA THR A 177 -20.22 -17.21 10.90
C THR A 177 -18.98 -16.99 11.77
N LEU A 178 -19.02 -17.52 13.00
CA LEU A 178 -17.85 -17.51 13.86
C LEU A 178 -16.72 -18.38 13.29
N ASP A 179 -17.05 -19.47 12.62
CA ASP A 179 -16.07 -20.40 12.04
C ASP A 179 -15.32 -19.73 10.87
N ASP A 180 -15.99 -18.91 10.06
CA ASP A 180 -15.34 -18.11 9.03
C ASP A 180 -14.30 -17.17 9.65
N VAL A 181 -14.65 -16.50 10.74
CA VAL A 181 -13.74 -15.61 11.45
C VAL A 181 -12.58 -16.37 12.10
N LEU A 182 -12.83 -17.55 12.65
CA LEU A 182 -11.79 -18.39 13.26
C LEU A 182 -10.78 -18.88 12.20
N THR A 183 -11.24 -19.18 11.00
CA THR A 183 -10.38 -19.54 9.86
C THR A 183 -9.41 -18.41 9.52
N VAL A 184 -9.88 -17.18 9.49
CA VAL A 184 -9.05 -15.98 9.22
C VAL A 184 -8.10 -15.68 10.39
N TYR A 185 -8.58 -15.87 11.61
CA TYR A 185 -7.82 -15.58 12.84
C TYR A 185 -6.68 -16.58 13.08
N GLY A 186 -6.92 -17.87 12.76
CA GLY A 186 -5.93 -18.93 12.87
C GLY A 186 -5.69 -19.47 14.29
N HIS A 187 -6.56 -19.14 15.28
CA HIS A 187 -6.46 -19.59 16.67
C HIS A 187 -7.85 -19.92 17.27
N SER A 188 -7.88 -20.34 18.54
CA SER A 188 -9.11 -20.75 19.23
C SER A 188 -10.10 -19.60 19.44
N LYS A 189 -11.40 -19.94 19.56
CA LYS A 189 -12.50 -19.01 19.88
C LYS A 189 -12.25 -18.20 21.16
N THR A 190 -11.78 -18.87 22.22
CA THR A 190 -11.51 -18.22 23.51
C THR A 190 -10.45 -17.14 23.36
N LYS A 191 -9.39 -17.43 22.60
CA LYS A 191 -8.32 -16.47 22.33
C LYS A 191 -8.83 -15.32 21.46
N LEU A 192 -9.61 -15.60 20.40
CA LEU A 192 -10.22 -14.56 19.55
C LEU A 192 -11.05 -13.59 20.38
N CYS A 193 -11.97 -14.09 21.20
CA CYS A 193 -12.87 -13.24 22.00
C CYS A 193 -12.10 -12.32 22.95
N ARG A 194 -11.06 -12.85 23.62
CA ARG A 194 -10.22 -12.07 24.53
C ARG A 194 -9.42 -11.00 23.78
N ASP A 195 -8.65 -11.41 22.79
CA ASP A 195 -7.73 -10.52 22.06
C ASP A 195 -8.49 -9.44 21.27
N PHE A 196 -9.68 -9.80 20.72
CA PHE A 196 -10.52 -8.86 19.99
C PHE A 196 -11.14 -7.81 20.92
N LYS A 197 -11.61 -8.23 22.09
CA LYS A 197 -12.16 -7.32 23.11
C LYS A 197 -11.08 -6.44 23.71
N GLU A 198 -9.88 -6.96 23.93
CA GLU A 198 -8.73 -6.20 24.40
C GLU A 198 -8.31 -5.11 23.40
N LYS A 199 -8.23 -5.46 22.10
CA LYS A 199 -7.79 -4.51 21.07
C LYS A 199 -8.85 -3.47 20.68
N TYR A 200 -10.13 -3.89 20.58
CA TYR A 200 -11.19 -3.04 20.00
C TYR A 200 -12.29 -2.65 21.02
N ASN A 201 -12.21 -3.13 22.24
CA ASN A 201 -13.21 -2.94 23.31
C ASN A 201 -14.65 -3.35 22.91
N MET A 202 -14.77 -4.29 21.99
CA MET A 202 -16.05 -4.83 21.49
C MET A 202 -15.88 -6.26 20.99
N THR A 203 -16.99 -6.96 20.78
CA THR A 203 -16.99 -8.29 20.16
C THR A 203 -16.88 -8.20 18.64
N VAL A 204 -16.50 -9.30 17.98
CA VAL A 204 -16.44 -9.44 16.52
C VAL A 204 -17.78 -9.08 15.87
N PHE A 205 -18.90 -9.58 16.41
CA PHE A 205 -20.23 -9.34 15.83
C PHE A 205 -20.80 -7.95 16.14
N GLU A 206 -20.35 -7.32 17.22
CA GLU A 206 -20.65 -5.88 17.45
C GLU A 206 -19.92 -5.01 16.41
N MET A 207 -18.67 -5.33 16.11
CA MET A 207 -17.93 -4.66 15.01
C MET A 207 -18.60 -4.87 13.66
N LEU A 208 -18.96 -6.11 13.31
CA LEU A 208 -19.68 -6.41 12.06
C LEU A 208 -20.99 -5.63 11.97
N THR A 209 -21.75 -5.58 13.05
CA THR A 209 -23.00 -4.81 13.11
C THR A 209 -22.74 -3.32 12.89
N GLY A 210 -21.72 -2.76 13.53
CA GLY A 210 -21.31 -1.37 13.33
C GLY A 210 -20.88 -1.05 11.90
N ILE A 211 -20.14 -1.95 11.25
CA ILE A 211 -19.77 -1.84 9.82
C ILE A 211 -21.03 -1.79 8.95
N ARG A 212 -21.91 -2.76 9.10
CA ARG A 212 -23.18 -2.83 8.37
C ARG A 212 -24.03 -1.58 8.51
N LEU A 213 -24.12 -1.06 9.73
CA LEU A 213 -24.90 0.16 10.02
C LEU A 213 -24.28 1.41 9.38
N ARG A 214 -22.97 1.54 9.35
CA ARG A 214 -22.30 2.67 8.66
C ARG A 214 -22.56 2.61 7.16
N HIS A 215 -22.47 1.43 6.54
CA HIS A 215 -22.81 1.28 5.12
C HIS A 215 -24.28 1.59 4.84
N ALA A 216 -25.20 1.11 5.69
CA ALA A 216 -26.63 1.42 5.59
C ALA A 216 -26.89 2.94 5.70
N HIS A 217 -26.23 3.62 6.61
CA HIS A 217 -26.33 5.07 6.78
C HIS A 217 -25.88 5.81 5.52
N ASN A 218 -24.75 5.43 4.95
CA ASN A 218 -24.27 6.02 3.69
C ASN A 218 -25.26 5.79 2.53
N MET A 219 -25.84 4.59 2.41
CA MET A 219 -26.85 4.31 1.37
C MET A 219 -28.10 5.17 1.51
N ILE A 220 -28.58 5.36 2.74
CA ILE A 220 -29.76 6.20 3.03
C ILE A 220 -29.43 7.69 2.71
N ASN A 221 -28.25 8.16 3.07
CA ASN A 221 -27.84 9.54 2.77
C ASN A 221 -27.71 9.83 1.27
N ILE A 222 -27.23 8.84 0.48
CA ILE A 222 -27.14 8.95 -0.99
C ILE A 222 -28.50 8.91 -1.64
N ASN A 223 -29.41 8.05 -1.14
CA ASN A 223 -30.78 7.92 -1.66
C ASN A 223 -31.79 7.85 -0.50
N PRO A 224 -32.32 9.00 -0.03
CA PRO A 224 -33.28 9.02 1.08
C PRO A 224 -34.58 8.26 0.84
N ASN A 225 -34.96 8.04 -0.42
CA ASN A 225 -36.16 7.32 -0.81
C ASN A 225 -35.97 5.80 -0.93
N ILE A 226 -34.78 5.29 -0.65
CA ILE A 226 -34.51 3.84 -0.73
C ILE A 226 -35.35 3.06 0.28
N ALA A 227 -35.95 1.96 -0.16
CA ALA A 227 -36.73 1.09 0.71
C ALA A 227 -35.81 0.49 1.81
N LEU A 228 -36.14 0.68 3.09
CA LEU A 228 -35.34 0.17 4.21
C LEU A 228 -35.13 -1.35 4.18
N LYS A 229 -36.08 -2.09 3.57
CA LYS A 229 -35.90 -3.52 3.35
C LYS A 229 -34.71 -3.81 2.44
N ASN A 230 -34.54 -3.04 1.38
CA ASN A 230 -33.41 -3.20 0.45
C ASN A 230 -32.09 -2.82 1.14
N VAL A 231 -32.07 -1.71 1.89
CA VAL A 231 -30.89 -1.30 2.66
C VAL A 231 -30.47 -2.39 3.64
N ALA A 232 -31.41 -2.91 4.42
CA ALA A 232 -31.15 -4.00 5.38
C ALA A 232 -30.54 -5.22 4.68
N THR A 233 -31.15 -5.67 3.59
CA THR A 233 -30.68 -6.83 2.80
C THR A 233 -29.27 -6.59 2.23
N TYR A 234 -29.05 -5.46 1.57
CA TYR A 234 -27.74 -5.12 0.98
C TYR A 234 -26.63 -5.00 2.04
N CYS A 235 -26.97 -4.60 3.25
CA CYS A 235 -26.02 -4.52 4.34
C CYS A 235 -25.92 -5.82 5.17
N GLY A 236 -26.51 -6.91 4.72
CA GLY A 236 -26.37 -8.24 5.34
C GLY A 236 -27.25 -8.46 6.57
N PHE A 237 -28.31 -7.65 6.77
CA PHE A 237 -29.32 -7.92 7.79
C PHE A 237 -30.42 -8.82 7.23
N THR A 238 -30.76 -9.87 7.95
CA THR A 238 -31.85 -10.81 7.58
C THR A 238 -33.21 -10.34 8.06
N ASP A 239 -33.26 -9.44 9.04
CA ASP A 239 -34.48 -8.90 9.64
C ASP A 239 -34.46 -7.39 9.68
N VAL A 240 -35.47 -6.76 9.05
CA VAL A 240 -35.59 -5.30 8.94
C VAL A 240 -35.91 -4.65 10.28
N SER A 241 -36.70 -5.32 11.13
CA SER A 241 -37.06 -4.79 12.45
C SER A 241 -35.84 -4.75 13.36
N TYR A 242 -35.04 -5.81 13.32
CA TYR A 242 -33.75 -5.85 14.01
C TYR A 242 -32.79 -4.76 13.50
N PHE A 243 -32.68 -4.60 12.16
CA PHE A 243 -31.91 -3.52 11.55
C PHE A 243 -32.34 -2.15 12.08
N CYS A 244 -33.61 -1.79 12.03
CA CYS A 244 -34.11 -0.50 12.50
C CYS A 244 -33.83 -0.27 14.00
N LYS A 245 -33.96 -1.31 14.83
CA LYS A 245 -33.65 -1.26 16.26
C LYS A 245 -32.15 -0.97 16.49
N MET A 246 -31.28 -1.70 15.78
CA MET A 246 -29.84 -1.51 15.89
C MET A 246 -29.37 -0.18 15.34
N TYR A 247 -29.98 0.29 14.24
CA TYR A 247 -29.68 1.59 13.65
C TYR A 247 -30.01 2.72 14.65
N LYS A 248 -31.22 2.69 15.25
CA LYS A 248 -31.59 3.68 16.27
C LYS A 248 -30.68 3.64 17.49
N ARG A 249 -30.28 2.44 17.92
CA ARG A 249 -29.34 2.30 19.05
C ARG A 249 -27.94 2.87 18.72
N PHE A 250 -27.50 2.73 17.50
CA PHE A 250 -26.16 3.13 17.07
C PHE A 250 -26.05 4.63 16.75
N PHE A 251 -27.05 5.19 16.06
CA PHE A 251 -27.05 6.59 15.63
C PHE A 251 -27.89 7.53 16.52
N GLY A 252 -28.72 6.99 17.42
CA GLY A 252 -29.60 7.77 18.29
C GLY A 252 -30.97 8.12 17.67
N TYR A 253 -31.16 7.91 16.36
CA TYR A 253 -32.41 8.19 15.62
C TYR A 253 -32.76 7.07 14.65
N SER A 254 -33.99 7.07 14.15
CA SER A 254 -34.46 6.01 13.24
C SER A 254 -33.97 6.25 11.80
N PRO A 255 -33.81 5.18 10.99
CA PRO A 255 -33.39 5.32 9.60
C PRO A 255 -34.40 6.10 8.71
N LYS A 256 -35.64 6.30 9.16
CA LYS A 256 -36.67 7.09 8.45
C LYS A 256 -36.69 8.58 8.79
N SER A 257 -35.94 9.03 9.80
CA SER A 257 -35.96 10.42 10.25
C SER A 257 -34.95 11.31 9.51
N HIS A 258 -34.47 10.89 8.35
CA HIS A 258 -33.61 11.65 7.44
C HIS A 258 -34.33 12.26 6.24
N GLY A 259 -35.66 12.28 6.24
CA GLY A 259 -36.49 12.99 5.26
C GLY A 259 -37.17 14.20 5.85
#